data_67210ce9eaab52e0c98592b4d02570c4
#
_entry.id   67210ce9eaab52e0c98592b4d02570c4
#
_cell.length_a   1.000
_cell.length_b   1.000
_cell.length_c   1.000
_cell.angle_alpha   90.00
_cell.angle_beta   90.00
_cell.angle_gamma   90.00
#
_symmetry.space_group_name_H-M   'P 1'
#
loop_
_entity.id
_entity.type
_entity.pdbx_description
1 polymer ?
#
loop_
_entity_poly.entity_id
_entity_poly.type
_entity_poly.pdbx_seq_one_letter_code
_entity_poly.pdbx_strand_id
1 'polypeptide(L)'
;MLVVEDDPEVRAAVVDALAVEGYEVREAADGLAGLSAVAAEPPDAIVLDLAMPVLDGLAFCRELRGLGDRTPVLVLTARDAVSDRVAGLDAGADDYLVKPFALDELLARLRALLRRATPVLTADEPAVGALSFADLTVDPATRTGVRGGQRLEFTRTEFALLELFLRHPHQVLPRELIMERVWGADFGPESNSLAVYVGYLRRKLEAGGAPRLVHTVHGVGYELAAR
;
A
#
# COMPACT_ATOMS: atom_id res chain seq x y z
N MET A 1 9.04 3.77 -14.46
CA MET A 1 9.06 2.88 -13.29
C MET A 1 10.49 2.55 -12.84
N LEU A 2 10.70 2.10 -11.58
CA LEU A 2 12.00 1.64 -11.09
C LEU A 2 11.86 0.24 -10.49
N VAL A 3 12.74 -0.70 -10.88
CA VAL A 3 12.86 -2.04 -10.28
C VAL A 3 14.15 -2.10 -9.48
N VAL A 4 14.07 -2.42 -8.18
CA VAL A 4 15.20 -2.55 -7.27
C VAL A 4 15.20 -3.98 -6.74
N GLU A 5 16.12 -4.80 -7.25
CA GLU A 5 16.21 -6.24 -6.99
C GLU A 5 17.66 -6.68 -7.20
N ASP A 6 18.25 -7.39 -6.26
CA ASP A 6 19.65 -7.81 -6.36
C ASP A 6 19.84 -9.05 -7.24
N ASP A 7 18.86 -9.95 -7.25
CA ASP A 7 18.90 -11.11 -8.14
C ASP A 7 18.72 -10.69 -9.60
N PRO A 8 19.73 -10.89 -10.47
CA PRO A 8 19.67 -10.43 -11.86
C PRO A 8 18.63 -11.16 -12.70
N GLU A 9 18.28 -12.42 -12.38
CA GLU A 9 17.29 -13.19 -13.14
C GLU A 9 15.89 -12.72 -12.78
N VAL A 10 15.60 -12.50 -11.51
CA VAL A 10 14.33 -11.95 -11.03
C VAL A 10 14.14 -10.52 -11.55
N ARG A 11 15.20 -9.70 -11.46
CA ARG A 11 15.18 -8.31 -11.95
C ARG A 11 14.87 -8.26 -13.43
N ALA A 12 15.57 -9.05 -14.26
CA ALA A 12 15.32 -9.10 -15.70
C ALA A 12 13.90 -9.55 -16.03
N ALA A 13 13.39 -10.60 -15.37
CA ALA A 13 12.03 -11.09 -15.60
C ALA A 13 10.96 -10.02 -15.28
N VAL A 14 11.15 -9.26 -14.20
CA VAL A 14 10.23 -8.18 -13.83
C VAL A 14 10.33 -7.00 -14.82
N VAL A 15 11.54 -6.61 -15.22
CA VAL A 15 11.78 -5.55 -16.20
C VAL A 15 11.14 -5.90 -17.54
N ASP A 16 11.35 -7.12 -18.04
CA ASP A 16 10.79 -7.58 -19.31
C ASP A 16 9.25 -7.59 -19.26
N ALA A 17 8.67 -8.08 -18.17
CA ALA A 17 7.22 -8.09 -18.01
C ALA A 17 6.62 -6.68 -18.03
N LEU A 18 7.26 -5.73 -17.36
CA LEU A 18 6.84 -4.33 -17.33
C LEU A 18 7.02 -3.65 -18.69
N ALA A 19 8.11 -3.94 -19.40
CA ALA A 19 8.38 -3.40 -20.74
C ALA A 19 7.35 -3.89 -21.77
N VAL A 20 6.92 -5.15 -21.70
CA VAL A 20 5.86 -5.71 -22.54
C VAL A 20 4.53 -4.97 -22.34
N GLU A 21 4.22 -4.54 -21.12
CA GLU A 21 3.05 -3.72 -20.78
C GLU A 21 3.21 -2.23 -21.18
N GLY A 22 4.34 -1.86 -21.78
CA GLY A 22 4.58 -0.50 -22.29
C GLY A 22 5.13 0.48 -21.25
N TYR A 23 5.61 0.01 -20.10
CA TYR A 23 6.24 0.88 -19.11
C TYR A 23 7.71 1.15 -19.46
N GLU A 24 8.14 2.40 -19.28
CA GLU A 24 9.58 2.74 -19.25
C GLU A 24 10.15 2.30 -17.89
N VAL A 25 11.13 1.39 -17.92
CA VAL A 25 11.67 0.76 -16.71
C VAL A 25 13.15 1.08 -16.56
N ARG A 26 13.52 1.58 -15.39
CA ARG A 26 14.90 1.66 -14.93
C ARG A 26 15.13 0.58 -13.88
N GLU A 27 16.37 0.16 -13.71
CA GLU A 27 16.75 -0.91 -12.79
C GLU A 27 17.86 -0.47 -11.85
N ALA A 28 17.89 -1.07 -10.65
CA ALA A 28 18.93 -0.94 -9.67
C ALA A 28 19.19 -2.29 -9.00
N ALA A 29 20.45 -2.61 -8.69
CA ALA A 29 20.85 -3.89 -8.13
C ALA A 29 20.89 -3.89 -6.58
N ASP A 30 20.69 -2.76 -5.94
CA ASP A 30 20.64 -2.60 -4.49
C ASP A 30 19.88 -1.34 -4.09
N GLY A 31 19.57 -1.20 -2.81
CA GLY A 31 18.79 -0.07 -2.31
C GLY A 31 19.48 1.28 -2.45
N LEU A 32 20.82 1.33 -2.37
CA LEU A 32 21.58 2.60 -2.49
C LEU A 32 21.54 3.11 -3.93
N ALA A 33 21.76 2.20 -4.90
CA ALA A 33 21.58 2.52 -6.33
C ALA A 33 20.16 2.94 -6.64
N GLY A 34 19.17 2.28 -6.01
CA GLY A 34 17.76 2.60 -6.11
C GLY A 34 17.44 4.03 -5.63
N LEU A 35 17.91 4.43 -4.43
CA LEU A 35 17.73 5.80 -3.93
C LEU A 35 18.37 6.84 -4.85
N SER A 36 19.57 6.53 -5.36
CA SER A 36 20.25 7.40 -6.32
C SER A 36 19.45 7.58 -7.61
N ALA A 37 18.84 6.48 -8.10
CA ALA A 37 18.00 6.51 -9.29
C ALA A 37 16.70 7.33 -9.07
N VAL A 38 16.08 7.24 -7.88
CA VAL A 38 14.92 8.06 -7.52
C VAL A 38 15.28 9.55 -7.45
N ALA A 39 16.42 9.87 -6.83
CA ALA A 39 16.88 11.26 -6.70
C ALA A 39 17.21 11.90 -8.06
N ALA A 40 17.74 11.12 -9.01
CA ALA A 40 18.05 11.58 -10.35
C ALA A 40 16.78 11.87 -11.16
N GLU A 41 15.79 10.98 -11.06
CA GLU A 41 14.53 11.10 -11.77
C GLU A 41 13.44 10.32 -11.02
N PRO A 42 12.44 11.00 -10.43
CA PRO A 42 11.38 10.34 -9.68
C PRO A 42 10.56 9.39 -10.56
N PRO A 43 10.42 8.09 -10.20
CA PRO A 43 9.59 7.15 -10.94
C PRO A 43 8.12 7.25 -10.52
N ASP A 44 7.20 6.82 -11.39
CA ASP A 44 5.77 6.75 -11.06
C ASP A 44 5.45 5.65 -10.03
N ALA A 45 6.25 4.58 -10.00
CA ALA A 45 6.18 3.52 -9.01
C ALA A 45 7.52 2.76 -8.90
N ILE A 46 7.71 2.11 -7.75
CA ILE A 46 8.90 1.30 -7.43
C ILE A 46 8.46 -0.12 -7.14
N VAL A 47 9.12 -1.10 -7.77
CA VAL A 47 9.11 -2.51 -7.37
C VAL A 47 10.39 -2.77 -6.59
N LEU A 48 10.29 -3.25 -5.37
CA LEU A 48 11.38 -3.29 -4.41
C LEU A 48 11.50 -4.66 -3.75
N ASP A 49 12.64 -5.32 -3.86
CA ASP A 49 12.94 -6.47 -3.01
C ASP A 49 13.31 -6.03 -1.59
N LEU A 50 12.98 -6.87 -0.59
CA LEU A 50 13.37 -6.61 0.80
C LEU A 50 14.76 -7.12 1.13
N ALA A 51 15.13 -8.27 0.59
CA ALA A 51 16.32 -8.99 1.00
C ALA A 51 17.53 -8.67 0.13
N MET A 52 17.93 -7.40 0.08
CA MET A 52 19.05 -6.93 -0.73
C MET A 52 20.30 -6.61 0.11
N PRO A 53 21.51 -6.76 -0.47
CA PRO A 53 22.75 -6.30 0.15
C PRO A 53 22.83 -4.77 0.16
N VAL A 54 23.82 -4.25 0.89
CA VAL A 54 24.20 -2.83 1.01
C VAL A 54 23.14 -2.02 1.76
N LEU A 55 21.96 -1.82 1.18
CA LEU A 55 20.81 -1.19 1.79
C LEU A 55 19.58 -2.08 1.55
N ASP A 56 19.04 -2.66 2.61
CA ASP A 56 17.84 -3.49 2.53
C ASP A 56 16.59 -2.69 2.16
N GLY A 57 15.56 -3.39 1.67
CA GLY A 57 14.34 -2.73 1.20
C GLY A 57 13.56 -1.99 2.30
N LEU A 58 13.67 -2.41 3.57
CA LEU A 58 13.03 -1.70 4.69
C LEU A 58 13.72 -0.36 4.97
N ALA A 59 15.04 -0.37 4.95
CA ALA A 59 15.83 0.85 5.09
C ALA A 59 15.59 1.79 3.91
N PHE A 60 15.54 1.25 2.68
CA PHE A 60 15.17 2.01 1.48
C PHE A 60 13.81 2.72 1.66
N CYS A 61 12.77 2.02 2.09
CA CYS A 61 11.45 2.63 2.31
C CYS A 61 11.49 3.74 3.35
N ARG A 62 12.20 3.53 4.47
CA ARG A 62 12.32 4.55 5.53
C ARG A 62 13.02 5.81 5.02
N GLU A 63 14.14 5.66 4.32
CA GLU A 63 14.88 6.79 3.74
C GLU A 63 14.02 7.53 2.72
N LEU A 64 13.35 6.81 1.80
CA LEU A 64 12.46 7.40 0.82
C LEU A 64 11.34 8.24 1.48
N ARG A 65 10.68 7.69 2.50
CA ARG A 65 9.62 8.39 3.24
C ARG A 65 10.17 9.52 4.11
N GLY A 66 11.37 9.37 4.67
CA GLY A 66 12.08 10.41 5.42
C GLY A 66 12.37 11.66 4.58
N LEU A 67 12.60 11.48 3.29
CA LEU A 67 12.75 12.58 2.30
C LEU A 67 11.41 13.21 1.89
N GLY A 68 10.28 12.72 2.42
CA GLY A 68 8.94 13.18 2.04
C GLY A 68 8.45 12.63 0.71
N ASP A 69 9.21 11.73 0.06
CA ASP A 69 8.81 11.12 -1.19
C ASP A 69 7.63 10.17 -0.98
N ARG A 70 6.62 10.29 -1.83
CA ARG A 70 5.35 9.56 -1.78
C ARG A 70 5.17 8.61 -2.98
N THR A 71 6.22 8.35 -3.73
CA THR A 71 6.21 7.39 -4.84
C THR A 71 5.67 6.05 -4.36
N PRO A 72 4.71 5.43 -5.06
CA PRO A 72 4.18 4.13 -4.71
C PRO A 72 5.25 3.06 -4.71
N VAL A 73 5.29 2.23 -3.65
CA VAL A 73 6.25 1.12 -3.51
C VAL A 73 5.50 -0.19 -3.38
N LEU A 74 5.72 -1.10 -4.34
CA LEU A 74 5.33 -2.50 -4.26
C LEU A 74 6.53 -3.31 -3.79
N VAL A 75 6.41 -3.91 -2.63
CA VAL A 75 7.47 -4.74 -2.04
C VAL A 75 7.35 -6.18 -2.49
N LEU A 76 8.47 -6.79 -2.92
CA LEU A 76 8.61 -8.22 -3.12
C LEU A 76 9.19 -8.84 -1.84
N THR A 77 8.65 -9.96 -1.37
CA THR A 77 9.08 -10.58 -0.11
C THR A 77 9.01 -12.10 -0.14
N ALA A 78 9.91 -12.78 0.58
CA ALA A 78 9.87 -14.23 0.72
C ALA A 78 8.70 -14.69 1.62
N ARG A 79 8.21 -15.92 1.40
CA ARG A 79 6.99 -16.47 1.98
C ARG A 79 6.97 -16.57 3.52
N ASP A 80 8.13 -16.70 4.15
CA ASP A 80 8.26 -17.00 5.59
C ASP A 80 8.22 -15.77 6.51
N ALA A 81 8.14 -14.59 5.95
CA ALA A 81 8.27 -13.33 6.66
C ALA A 81 6.91 -12.63 6.88
N VAL A 82 6.03 -13.19 7.72
CA VAL A 82 4.92 -12.39 8.28
C VAL A 82 5.48 -11.18 9.02
N SER A 83 6.61 -11.34 9.72
CA SER A 83 7.39 -10.26 10.33
C SER A 83 7.88 -9.22 9.32
N ASP A 84 8.39 -9.65 8.16
CA ASP A 84 8.97 -8.75 7.16
C ASP A 84 7.89 -8.00 6.38
N ARG A 85 6.72 -8.63 6.16
CA ARG A 85 5.53 -7.93 5.62
C ARG A 85 5.07 -6.83 6.56
N VAL A 86 5.05 -7.12 7.87
CA VAL A 86 4.74 -6.14 8.92
C VAL A 86 5.74 -4.99 8.87
N ALA A 87 7.03 -5.32 8.90
CA ALA A 87 8.08 -4.32 8.89
C ALA A 87 8.11 -3.48 7.60
N GLY A 88 7.81 -4.09 6.43
CA GLY A 88 7.77 -3.39 5.14
C GLY A 88 6.68 -2.32 5.07
N LEU A 89 5.49 -2.65 5.53
CA LEU A 89 4.38 -1.70 5.55
C LEU A 89 4.57 -0.63 6.64
N ASP A 90 5.11 -1.00 7.81
CA ASP A 90 5.50 -0.03 8.84
C ASP A 90 6.63 0.90 8.36
N ALA A 91 7.48 0.44 7.43
CA ALA A 91 8.50 1.26 6.77
C ALA A 91 7.95 2.18 5.67
N GLY A 92 6.67 2.05 5.30
CA GLY A 92 6.01 2.92 4.35
C GLY A 92 5.81 2.35 2.94
N ALA A 93 5.92 1.03 2.75
CA ALA A 93 5.48 0.38 1.51
C ALA A 93 3.96 0.53 1.29
N ASP A 94 3.53 0.60 0.04
CA ASP A 94 2.11 0.78 -0.30
C ASP A 94 1.39 -0.54 -0.58
N ASP A 95 2.11 -1.57 -1.04
CA ASP A 95 1.61 -2.95 -1.20
C ASP A 95 2.77 -3.93 -1.15
N TYR A 96 2.48 -5.22 -1.06
CA TYR A 96 3.47 -6.29 -1.06
C TYR A 96 3.02 -7.46 -1.94
N LEU A 97 4.00 -8.23 -2.44
CA LEU A 97 3.80 -9.44 -3.21
C LEU A 97 4.77 -10.51 -2.74
N VAL A 98 4.23 -11.70 -2.47
CA VAL A 98 5.03 -12.80 -1.90
C VAL A 98 5.69 -13.61 -3.00
N LYS A 99 7.00 -13.82 -2.92
CA LYS A 99 7.77 -14.73 -3.80
C LYS A 99 7.51 -16.20 -3.40
N PRO A 100 7.33 -17.14 -4.36
CA PRO A 100 7.20 -16.90 -5.79
C PRO A 100 5.84 -16.34 -6.17
N PHE A 101 5.78 -15.47 -7.17
CA PHE A 101 4.58 -14.79 -7.63
C PHE A 101 4.34 -15.00 -9.14
N ALA A 102 3.09 -14.86 -9.56
CA ALA A 102 2.75 -14.76 -10.96
C ALA A 102 2.96 -13.31 -11.46
N LEU A 103 3.51 -13.16 -12.68
CA LEU A 103 3.69 -11.84 -13.28
C LEU A 103 2.38 -11.08 -13.45
N ASP A 104 1.29 -11.77 -13.76
CA ASP A 104 -0.04 -11.16 -13.85
C ASP A 104 -0.49 -10.53 -12.52
N GLU A 105 -0.15 -11.15 -11.37
CA GLU A 105 -0.44 -10.58 -10.05
C GLU A 105 0.41 -9.33 -9.77
N LEU A 106 1.71 -9.34 -10.13
CA LEU A 106 2.58 -8.18 -10.03
C LEU A 106 2.01 -7.01 -10.83
N LEU A 107 1.64 -7.25 -12.09
CA LEU A 107 1.08 -6.24 -12.98
C LEU A 107 -0.25 -5.69 -12.48
N ALA A 108 -1.14 -6.56 -11.97
CA ALA A 108 -2.42 -6.15 -11.38
C ALA A 108 -2.22 -5.23 -10.17
N ARG A 109 -1.27 -5.55 -9.27
CA ARG A 109 -0.92 -4.74 -8.10
C ARG A 109 -0.36 -3.38 -8.51
N LEU A 110 0.56 -3.35 -9.47
CA LEU A 110 1.13 -2.10 -9.99
C LEU A 110 0.07 -1.21 -10.64
N ARG A 111 -0.81 -1.78 -11.49
CA ARG A 111 -1.95 -1.03 -12.06
C ARG A 111 -2.84 -0.43 -10.95
N ALA A 112 -3.10 -1.18 -9.89
CA ALA A 112 -3.89 -0.69 -8.75
C ALA A 112 -3.18 0.45 -8.01
N LEU A 113 -1.87 0.36 -7.80
CA LEU A 113 -1.07 1.43 -7.18
C LEU A 113 -1.02 2.70 -8.04
N LEU A 114 -0.79 2.56 -9.35
CA LEU A 114 -0.74 3.68 -10.28
C LEU A 114 -2.09 4.38 -10.45
N ARG A 115 -3.19 3.63 -10.53
CA ARG A 115 -4.54 4.21 -10.60
C ARG A 115 -4.83 5.11 -9.41
N ARG A 116 -4.37 4.77 -8.22
CA ARG A 116 -4.51 5.58 -7.01
C ARG A 116 -3.53 6.77 -7.00
N ALA A 117 -2.46 6.72 -7.79
CA ALA A 117 -1.49 7.80 -7.90
C ALA A 117 -2.05 8.99 -8.70
N THR A 118 -2.91 8.71 -9.68
CA THR A 118 -3.56 9.74 -10.48
C THR A 118 -4.82 10.19 -9.74
N PRO A 119 -4.97 11.47 -9.35
CA PRO A 119 -6.24 11.98 -8.91
C PRO A 119 -7.21 11.86 -10.10
N VAL A 120 -8.08 10.88 -10.10
CA VAL A 120 -9.23 10.89 -11.00
C VAL A 120 -10.10 12.02 -10.50
N LEU A 121 -9.94 13.20 -11.10
CA LEU A 121 -10.95 14.25 -11.05
C LEU A 121 -12.15 13.74 -11.87
N THR A 122 -12.91 12.83 -11.29
CA THR A 122 -14.28 12.63 -11.74
C THR A 122 -15.03 13.90 -11.37
N ALA A 123 -15.44 14.65 -12.39
CA ALA A 123 -16.01 16.00 -12.28
C ALA A 123 -17.31 16.08 -11.45
N ASP A 124 -17.73 15.01 -10.80
CA ASP A 124 -19.00 14.90 -10.07
C ASP A 124 -18.87 14.56 -8.57
N GLU A 125 -17.66 14.45 -8.00
CA GLU A 125 -17.54 14.42 -6.54
C GLU A 125 -17.06 15.77 -6.02
N PRO A 126 -17.81 16.44 -5.12
CA PRO A 126 -17.37 17.68 -4.50
C PRO A 126 -16.04 17.42 -3.78
N ALA A 127 -15.13 18.39 -3.82
CA ALA A 127 -13.89 18.36 -3.03
C ALA A 127 -14.23 17.98 -1.59
N VAL A 128 -13.95 16.73 -1.24
CA VAL A 128 -14.44 16.15 0.01
C VAL A 128 -13.61 16.75 1.13
N GLY A 129 -14.25 17.52 1.97
CA GLY A 129 -13.71 17.96 3.24
C GLY A 129 -13.30 16.78 4.11
N ALA A 130 -12.68 17.06 5.25
CA ALA A 130 -12.25 16.04 6.18
C ALA A 130 -13.34 14.99 6.45
N LEU A 131 -12.98 13.71 6.37
CA LEU A 131 -13.86 12.61 6.74
C LEU A 131 -13.76 12.37 8.25
N SER A 132 -14.89 12.22 8.93
CA SER A 132 -14.88 12.01 10.38
C SER A 132 -15.80 10.86 10.79
N PHE A 133 -15.36 10.10 11.78
CA PHE A 133 -16.15 9.06 12.42
C PHE A 133 -15.69 8.87 13.88
N ALA A 134 -16.60 8.99 14.83
CA ALA A 134 -16.29 8.98 16.26
C ALA A 134 -15.23 10.04 16.61
N ASP A 135 -14.10 9.60 17.17
CA ASP A 135 -12.95 10.44 17.55
C ASP A 135 -11.88 10.55 16.46
N LEU A 136 -12.12 9.98 15.28
CA LEU A 136 -11.22 9.98 14.14
C LEU A 136 -11.62 11.05 13.12
N THR A 137 -10.68 11.89 12.71
CA THR A 137 -10.81 12.81 11.58
C THR A 137 -9.65 12.60 10.63
N VAL A 138 -9.94 12.54 9.33
CA VAL A 138 -8.96 12.20 8.28
C VAL A 138 -9.05 13.22 7.14
N ASP A 139 -7.93 13.69 6.67
CA ASP A 139 -7.81 14.57 5.52
C ASP A 139 -7.44 13.76 4.27
N PRO A 140 -8.33 13.66 3.28
CA PRO A 140 -8.07 12.94 2.04
C PRO A 140 -6.92 13.52 1.21
N ALA A 141 -6.72 14.84 1.25
CA ALA A 141 -5.70 15.50 0.44
C ALA A 141 -4.27 15.14 0.92
N THR A 142 -4.09 15.04 2.22
CA THR A 142 -2.78 14.76 2.82
C THR A 142 -2.61 13.30 3.22
N ARG A 143 -3.69 12.51 3.24
CA ARG A 143 -3.74 11.13 3.77
C ARG A 143 -3.24 11.05 5.21
N THR A 144 -3.52 12.07 5.98
CA THR A 144 -3.24 12.12 7.42
C THR A 144 -4.53 12.16 8.20
N GLY A 145 -4.48 11.76 9.45
CA GLY A 145 -5.61 11.84 10.34
C GLY A 145 -5.21 12.22 11.75
N VAL A 146 -6.21 12.51 12.56
CA VAL A 146 -6.06 12.73 14.00
C VAL A 146 -7.09 11.85 14.70
N ARG A 147 -6.63 11.11 15.70
CA ARG A 147 -7.47 10.34 16.61
C ARG A 147 -7.01 10.49 18.04
N GLY A 148 -7.90 10.86 18.95
CA GLY A 148 -7.56 11.06 20.35
C GLY A 148 -6.42 12.07 20.56
N GLY A 149 -6.25 13.06 19.67
CA GLY A 149 -5.14 14.01 19.68
C GLY A 149 -3.82 13.49 19.08
N GLN A 150 -3.74 12.23 18.70
CA GLN A 150 -2.57 11.67 18.02
C GLN A 150 -2.68 11.85 16.49
N ARG A 151 -1.61 12.35 15.88
CA ARG A 151 -1.49 12.40 14.42
C ARG A 151 -1.18 11.02 13.86
N LEU A 152 -1.90 10.64 12.83
CA LEU A 152 -1.76 9.38 12.10
C LEU A 152 -1.41 9.67 10.64
N GLU A 153 -0.47 8.90 10.11
CA GLU A 153 -0.12 8.92 8.69
C GLU A 153 -0.46 7.56 8.07
N PHE A 154 -1.05 7.61 6.88
CA PHE A 154 -1.49 6.40 6.18
C PHE A 154 -0.74 6.25 4.86
N THR A 155 -0.33 5.02 4.53
CA THR A 155 0.08 4.69 3.17
C THR A 155 -1.12 4.80 2.22
N ARG A 156 -0.88 4.74 0.92
CA ARG A 156 -1.97 4.82 -0.08
C ARG A 156 -3.04 3.76 0.14
N THR A 157 -2.61 2.52 0.35
CA THR A 157 -3.53 1.39 0.50
C THR A 157 -4.28 1.44 1.82
N GLU A 158 -3.60 1.78 2.92
CA GLU A 158 -4.25 2.00 4.21
C GLU A 158 -5.29 3.12 4.14
N PHE A 159 -4.92 4.23 3.49
CA PHE A 159 -5.85 5.35 3.31
C PHE A 159 -7.06 4.96 2.47
N ALA A 160 -6.86 4.30 1.32
CA ALA A 160 -7.96 3.85 0.46
C ALA A 160 -8.93 2.91 1.19
N LEU A 161 -8.38 1.99 2.00
CA LEU A 161 -9.18 1.10 2.83
C LEU A 161 -9.95 1.87 3.91
N LEU A 162 -9.28 2.80 4.60
CA LEU A 162 -9.91 3.63 5.63
C LEU A 162 -10.99 4.54 5.05
N GLU A 163 -10.73 5.18 3.92
CA GLU A 163 -11.67 6.03 3.22
C GLU A 163 -12.93 5.26 2.80
N LEU A 164 -12.75 4.03 2.28
CA LEU A 164 -13.88 3.17 1.94
C LEU A 164 -14.76 2.91 3.16
N PHE A 165 -14.18 2.62 4.32
CA PHE A 165 -14.92 2.45 5.57
C PHE A 165 -15.59 3.74 6.05
N LEU A 166 -14.90 4.87 5.98
CA LEU A 166 -15.41 6.16 6.42
C LEU A 166 -16.59 6.66 5.55
N ARG A 167 -16.64 6.26 4.29
CA ARG A 167 -17.76 6.55 3.40
C ARG A 167 -18.97 5.64 3.62
N HIS A 168 -18.79 4.52 4.34
CA HIS A 168 -19.82 3.52 4.62
C HIS A 168 -19.86 3.14 6.12
N PRO A 169 -20.02 4.12 7.03
CA PRO A 169 -20.05 3.85 8.47
C PRO A 169 -21.28 3.00 8.81
N HIS A 170 -21.13 2.09 9.77
CA HIS A 170 -22.15 1.15 10.24
C HIS A 170 -22.66 0.17 9.16
N GLN A 171 -21.99 0.09 8.03
CA GLN A 171 -22.29 -0.87 6.99
C GLN A 171 -21.27 -2.01 6.98
N VAL A 172 -21.76 -3.24 6.95
CA VAL A 172 -20.88 -4.41 6.72
C VAL A 172 -20.50 -4.45 5.26
N LEU A 173 -19.22 -4.31 4.97
CA LEU A 173 -18.68 -4.40 3.62
C LEU A 173 -18.16 -5.82 3.37
N PRO A 174 -18.71 -6.55 2.38
CA PRO A 174 -18.22 -7.86 2.00
C PRO A 174 -16.75 -7.83 1.58
N ARG A 175 -16.03 -8.94 1.82
CA ARG A 175 -14.61 -9.07 1.50
C ARG A 175 -14.34 -8.77 0.02
N GLU A 176 -15.14 -9.33 -0.88
CA GLU A 176 -15.01 -9.19 -2.31
C GLU A 176 -15.16 -7.72 -2.75
N LEU A 177 -16.15 -7.02 -2.20
CA LEU A 177 -16.38 -5.59 -2.46
C LEU A 177 -15.17 -4.75 -2.03
N ILE A 178 -14.62 -5.02 -0.83
CA ILE A 178 -13.44 -4.28 -0.34
C ILE A 178 -12.24 -4.55 -1.26
N MET A 179 -12.02 -5.82 -1.63
CA MET A 179 -10.92 -6.19 -2.53
C MET A 179 -11.04 -5.49 -3.87
N GLU A 180 -12.22 -5.54 -4.49
CA GLU A 180 -12.49 -4.88 -5.78
C GLU A 180 -12.27 -3.36 -5.69
N ARG A 181 -12.79 -2.70 -4.65
CA ARG A 181 -12.70 -1.24 -4.50
C ARG A 181 -11.31 -0.75 -4.17
N VAL A 182 -10.57 -1.50 -3.34
CA VAL A 182 -9.24 -1.10 -2.88
C VAL A 182 -8.14 -1.61 -3.82
N TRP A 183 -8.23 -2.81 -4.37
CA TRP A 183 -7.19 -3.39 -5.23
C TRP A 183 -7.60 -3.53 -6.69
N GLY A 184 -8.88 -3.58 -7.01
CA GLY A 184 -9.43 -3.76 -8.36
C GLY A 184 -9.95 -5.18 -8.60
N ALA A 185 -10.64 -5.38 -9.75
CA ALA A 185 -11.30 -6.64 -10.07
C ALA A 185 -10.35 -7.82 -10.37
N ASP A 186 -9.08 -7.52 -10.66
CA ASP A 186 -8.07 -8.54 -11.04
C ASP A 186 -7.53 -9.35 -9.84
N PHE A 187 -8.01 -9.07 -8.62
CA PHE A 187 -7.55 -9.76 -7.41
C PHE A 187 -8.43 -10.96 -7.08
N GLY A 188 -7.81 -12.15 -7.13
CA GLY A 188 -8.47 -13.38 -6.72
C GLY A 188 -8.84 -13.40 -5.22
N PRO A 189 -9.87 -14.19 -4.84
CA PRO A 189 -10.37 -14.27 -3.45
C PRO A 189 -9.35 -14.88 -2.47
N GLU A 190 -8.29 -15.49 -2.94
CA GLU A 190 -7.25 -16.15 -2.14
C GLU A 190 -6.21 -15.19 -1.53
N SER A 191 -6.21 -13.92 -1.92
CA SER A 191 -5.27 -12.94 -1.37
C SER A 191 -5.55 -12.63 0.09
N ASN A 192 -4.59 -12.91 0.97
CA ASN A 192 -4.66 -12.55 2.39
C ASN A 192 -4.39 -11.05 2.66
N SER A 193 -4.20 -10.25 1.63
CA SER A 193 -3.85 -8.83 1.73
C SER A 193 -4.83 -8.06 2.62
N LEU A 194 -6.14 -8.23 2.41
CA LEU A 194 -7.15 -7.50 3.17
C LEU A 194 -7.03 -7.70 4.69
N ALA A 195 -6.85 -8.95 5.16
CA ALA A 195 -6.73 -9.23 6.59
C ALA A 195 -5.47 -8.58 7.19
N VAL A 196 -4.39 -8.55 6.43
CA VAL A 196 -3.13 -7.91 6.82
C VAL A 196 -3.31 -6.40 6.93
N TYR A 197 -3.89 -5.75 5.91
CA TYR A 197 -4.13 -4.30 5.94
C TYR A 197 -5.14 -3.88 7.00
N VAL A 198 -6.17 -4.65 7.25
CA VAL A 198 -7.07 -4.43 8.39
C VAL A 198 -6.30 -4.52 9.71
N GLY A 199 -5.37 -5.45 9.83
CA GLY A 199 -4.48 -5.57 10.99
C GLY A 199 -3.64 -4.31 11.22
N TYR A 200 -3.05 -3.75 10.14
CA TYR A 200 -2.27 -2.51 10.22
C TYR A 200 -3.13 -1.31 10.57
N LEU A 201 -4.25 -1.18 9.89
CA LEU A 201 -5.17 -0.09 10.13
C LEU A 201 -5.64 -0.09 11.60
N ARG A 202 -5.97 -1.27 12.14
CA ARG A 202 -6.29 -1.42 13.57
C ARG A 202 -5.14 -0.99 14.46
N ARG A 203 -3.92 -1.45 14.21
CA ARG A 203 -2.75 -1.08 15.01
C ARG A 203 -2.55 0.42 15.07
N LYS A 204 -2.66 1.12 13.93
CA LYS A 204 -2.56 2.58 13.87
C LYS A 204 -3.72 3.27 14.59
N LEU A 205 -4.93 2.82 14.32
CA LEU A 205 -6.13 3.41 14.92
C LEU A 205 -6.23 3.12 16.44
N GLU A 206 -5.86 1.94 16.91
CA GLU A 206 -5.92 1.51 18.31
C GLU A 206 -4.67 1.92 19.13
N ALA A 207 -3.74 2.67 18.53
CA ALA A 207 -2.56 3.17 19.20
C ALA A 207 -2.98 3.99 20.45
N GLY A 208 -2.22 3.85 21.54
CA GLY A 208 -2.55 4.52 22.80
C GLY A 208 -3.77 3.95 23.54
N GLY A 209 -4.26 2.76 23.16
CA GLY A 209 -5.40 2.10 23.84
C GLY A 209 -6.77 2.61 23.36
N ALA A 210 -6.84 3.32 22.22
CA ALA A 210 -8.10 3.81 21.67
C ALA A 210 -9.04 2.63 21.31
N PRO A 211 -10.37 2.77 21.49
CA PRO A 211 -11.34 1.73 21.19
C PRO A 211 -11.29 1.29 19.72
N ARG A 212 -11.59 0.01 19.48
CA ARG A 212 -11.64 -0.54 18.12
C ARG A 212 -12.75 0.11 17.30
N LEU A 213 -12.42 0.55 16.08
CA LEU A 213 -13.39 1.06 15.13
C LEU A 213 -13.67 0.09 13.98
N VAL A 214 -12.66 -0.65 13.51
CA VAL A 214 -12.83 -1.61 12.41
C VAL A 214 -13.09 -3.00 12.99
N HIS A 215 -14.29 -3.53 12.79
CA HIS A 215 -14.72 -4.82 13.32
C HIS A 215 -14.75 -5.90 12.23
N THR A 216 -14.46 -7.16 12.61
CA THR A 216 -14.63 -8.31 11.72
C THR A 216 -16.05 -8.84 11.88
N VAL A 217 -16.76 -9.01 10.77
CA VAL A 217 -18.01 -9.73 10.69
C VAL A 217 -17.69 -11.10 10.10
N HIS A 218 -17.63 -12.11 10.96
CA HIS A 218 -17.17 -13.45 10.57
C HIS A 218 -17.97 -14.01 9.39
N GLY A 219 -17.26 -14.55 8.41
CA GLY A 219 -17.86 -15.13 7.20
C GLY A 219 -18.39 -14.11 6.19
N VAL A 220 -18.36 -12.80 6.49
CA VAL A 220 -18.91 -11.75 5.61
C VAL A 220 -17.83 -10.74 5.20
N GLY A 221 -17.23 -10.05 6.17
CA GLY A 221 -16.29 -8.97 5.86
C GLY A 221 -15.96 -8.11 7.06
N TYR A 222 -16.00 -6.79 6.87
CA TYR A 222 -15.61 -5.82 7.90
C TYR A 222 -16.60 -4.65 7.98
N GLU A 223 -16.65 -4.02 9.15
CA GLU A 223 -17.54 -2.89 9.47
C GLU A 223 -16.76 -1.81 10.22
N LEU A 224 -17.01 -0.54 9.94
CA LEU A 224 -16.61 0.59 10.76
C LEU A 224 -17.74 0.93 11.73
N ALA A 225 -17.51 0.74 13.02
CA ALA A 225 -18.48 1.01 14.07
C ALA A 225 -17.81 1.45 15.38
N ALA A 226 -18.42 2.35 16.12
CA ALA A 226 -18.06 2.69 17.49
C ALA A 226 -18.95 1.86 18.43
N ARG A 227 -18.32 0.95 19.17
CA ARG A 227 -19.00 0.04 20.12
C ARG A 227 -18.39 0.17 21.51
#